data_5cc0330c541226977f60a806cf067e07
#
_entry.id   5cc0330c541226977f60a806cf067e07
#
_cell.length_a   1.000
_cell.length_b   1.000
_cell.length_c   1.000
_cell.angle_alpha   90.00
_cell.angle_beta   90.00
_cell.angle_gamma   90.00
#
_symmetry.space_group_name_H-M   'P 1'
#
loop_
_entity.id
_entity.type
_entity.pdbx_description
1 polymer ?
#
loop_
_entity_poly.entity_id
_entity_poly.type
_entity_poly.pdbx_seq_one_letter_code
_entity_poly.pdbx_strand_id
1 'polypeptide(L)'
;YTFNIMYLWAMLSKKDNNIIKLLFSVFILSISCTVIEQLNKTNQLEKVGGIAFVTALANTVPTAANVVFYAKIVKEKALMRHLINTATAIAAMGYEGADDADSIMDKAEKMILEIASNRKTGDFTPINQIVIDTFSKIENLYESKGGLTGLSTGFKDLDKLTAGLQPSDLILVAARPSMGKTAFTLNIASHVALKENKPVAFFSLEMSKEQLMQRMLCAEGLVESQRLRVGDLDEQDWQKLIAAADKFSKAPLYIDDTPGISIMELRSKARRLQ
;
A
#
# COMPACT_ATOMS: atom_id res chain seq x y z
N TYR A 1 -6.72 21.86 -12.85
CA TYR A 1 -7.09 23.25 -12.56
C TYR A 1 -8.62 23.42 -12.41
N THR A 2 -9.45 22.79 -13.23
CA THR A 2 -10.92 22.87 -13.19
C THR A 2 -11.53 22.25 -11.93
N PHE A 3 -10.90 21.26 -11.32
CA PHE A 3 -11.39 20.54 -10.13
C PHE A 3 -11.30 21.40 -8.85
N ASN A 4 -10.27 22.23 -8.70
CA ASN A 4 -10.11 23.14 -7.56
C ASN A 4 -11.13 24.27 -7.57
N ILE A 5 -11.56 24.73 -8.75
CA ILE A 5 -12.55 25.81 -8.88
C ILE A 5 -13.96 25.34 -8.48
N MET A 6 -14.33 24.10 -8.82
CA MET A 6 -15.63 23.53 -8.40
C MET A 6 -15.70 23.29 -6.89
N TYR A 7 -14.57 22.92 -6.25
CA TYR A 7 -14.50 22.70 -4.80
C TYR A 7 -14.58 24.04 -4.03
N LEU A 8 -13.88 25.06 -4.53
CA LEU A 8 -13.98 26.42 -3.99
C LEU A 8 -15.41 26.98 -4.10
N TRP A 9 -16.10 26.66 -5.20
CA TRP A 9 -17.48 27.09 -5.43
C TRP A 9 -18.47 26.40 -4.50
N ALA A 10 -18.31 25.12 -4.20
CA ALA A 10 -19.14 24.37 -3.25
C ALA A 10 -18.99 24.91 -1.81
N MET A 11 -17.81 25.42 -1.44
CA MET A 11 -17.57 26.08 -0.16
C MET A 11 -18.18 27.49 -0.07
N LEU A 12 -18.17 28.24 -1.18
CA LEU A 12 -18.69 29.60 -1.26
C LEU A 12 -20.23 29.67 -1.41
N SER A 13 -20.86 28.57 -1.83
CA SER A 13 -22.33 28.48 -2.08
C SER A 13 -23.21 28.56 -0.82
N LYS A 14 -22.62 28.65 0.37
CA LYS A 14 -23.37 28.79 1.64
C LYS A 14 -23.78 30.24 1.98
N LYS A 15 -23.40 31.25 1.20
CA LYS A 15 -23.68 32.65 1.49
C LYS A 15 -24.05 33.43 0.21
N ASP A 16 -25.29 33.91 0.17
CA ASP A 16 -25.92 34.91 -0.76
C ASP A 16 -25.75 34.77 -2.29
N ASN A 17 -26.88 34.72 -2.86
CA ASN A 17 -27.45 33.81 -3.86
C ASN A 17 -27.50 34.30 -5.32
N ASN A 18 -27.43 35.58 -5.65
CA ASN A 18 -27.67 36.04 -7.02
C ASN A 18 -26.43 36.31 -7.85
N ILE A 19 -25.36 36.83 -7.23
CA ILE A 19 -24.11 37.12 -7.92
C ILE A 19 -23.39 35.78 -8.25
N ILE A 20 -23.48 34.81 -7.35
CA ILE A 20 -22.87 33.48 -7.53
C ILE A 20 -23.57 32.68 -8.64
N LYS A 21 -24.90 32.79 -8.75
CA LYS A 21 -25.66 32.19 -9.85
C LYS A 21 -25.31 32.82 -11.20
N LEU A 22 -25.13 34.14 -11.22
CA LEU A 22 -24.72 34.85 -12.43
C LEU A 22 -23.31 34.46 -12.88
N LEU A 23 -22.34 34.41 -11.95
CA LEU A 23 -20.98 33.99 -12.23
C LEU A 23 -20.92 32.53 -12.72
N PHE A 24 -21.77 31.67 -12.16
CA PHE A 24 -21.88 30.28 -12.59
C PHE A 24 -22.46 30.11 -13.97
N SER A 25 -23.49 30.88 -14.29
CA SER A 25 -24.09 30.91 -15.63
C SER A 25 -23.08 31.39 -16.69
N VAL A 26 -22.33 32.46 -16.39
CA VAL A 26 -21.23 32.92 -17.26
C VAL A 26 -20.10 31.90 -17.41
N PHE A 27 -19.77 31.20 -16.34
CA PHE A 27 -18.75 30.17 -16.37
C PHE A 27 -19.16 28.93 -17.20
N ILE A 28 -20.41 28.46 -17.07
CA ILE A 28 -20.97 27.39 -17.90
C ILE A 28 -21.00 27.81 -19.36
N LEU A 29 -21.42 29.01 -19.64
CA LEU A 29 -21.45 29.54 -21.00
C LEU A 29 -20.03 29.60 -21.62
N SER A 30 -19.06 30.07 -20.87
CA SER A 30 -17.67 30.14 -21.29
C SER A 30 -17.09 28.74 -21.59
N ILE A 31 -17.36 27.74 -20.75
CA ILE A 31 -16.92 26.33 -20.98
C ILE A 31 -17.62 25.77 -22.24
N SER A 32 -18.91 26.02 -22.39
CA SER A 32 -19.68 25.58 -23.56
C SER A 32 -19.10 26.15 -24.84
N CYS A 33 -18.75 27.42 -24.86
CA CYS A 33 -18.11 28.07 -26.02
C CYS A 33 -16.74 27.47 -26.33
N THR A 34 -15.91 27.23 -25.30
CA THR A 34 -14.58 26.60 -25.52
C THR A 34 -14.71 25.16 -26.03
N VAL A 35 -15.66 24.36 -25.53
CA VAL A 35 -15.93 23.01 -26.02
C VAL A 35 -16.42 23.03 -27.46
N ILE A 36 -17.34 23.92 -27.81
CA ILE A 36 -17.85 24.10 -29.19
C ILE A 36 -16.70 24.46 -30.12
N GLU A 37 -15.85 25.40 -29.73
CA GLU A 37 -14.69 25.82 -30.54
C GLU A 37 -13.71 24.67 -30.78
N GLN A 38 -13.42 23.88 -29.75
CA GLN A 38 -12.53 22.71 -29.84
C GLN A 38 -13.15 21.60 -30.73
N LEU A 39 -14.42 21.34 -30.60
CA LEU A 39 -15.15 20.39 -31.44
C LEU A 39 -15.21 20.84 -32.91
N ASN A 40 -15.30 22.14 -33.15
CA ASN A 40 -15.23 22.72 -34.48
C ASN A 40 -13.83 22.57 -35.12
N LYS A 41 -12.77 22.85 -34.35
CA LYS A 41 -11.37 22.66 -34.78
C LYS A 41 -11.06 21.21 -35.15
N THR A 42 -11.70 20.26 -34.47
CA THR A 42 -11.52 18.81 -34.73
C THR A 42 -12.52 18.22 -35.73
N ASN A 43 -13.39 19.04 -36.34
CA ASN A 43 -14.47 18.61 -37.24
C ASN A 43 -15.39 17.52 -36.65
N GLN A 44 -15.59 17.55 -35.34
CA GLN A 44 -16.42 16.56 -34.61
C GLN A 44 -17.77 17.15 -34.16
N LEU A 45 -18.00 18.44 -34.30
CA LEU A 45 -19.19 19.12 -33.77
C LEU A 45 -20.50 18.53 -34.30
N GLU A 46 -20.58 18.23 -35.60
CA GLU A 46 -21.78 17.62 -36.19
C GLU A 46 -22.00 16.17 -35.74
N LYS A 47 -20.92 15.42 -35.53
CA LYS A 47 -21.00 14.03 -35.05
C LYS A 47 -21.52 13.93 -33.63
N VAL A 48 -21.34 14.97 -32.81
CA VAL A 48 -21.80 15.04 -31.42
C VAL A 48 -23.22 15.57 -31.32
N GLY A 49 -23.85 16.03 -32.41
CA GLY A 49 -25.22 16.58 -32.43
C GLY A 49 -25.30 18.11 -32.50
N GLY A 50 -24.23 18.77 -32.88
CA GLY A 50 -24.16 20.19 -33.14
C GLY A 50 -24.17 21.06 -31.87
N ILE A 51 -24.26 22.37 -32.09
CA ILE A 51 -24.29 23.40 -31.04
C ILE A 51 -25.50 23.21 -30.10
N ALA A 52 -26.63 22.80 -30.65
CA ALA A 52 -27.86 22.60 -29.91
C ALA A 52 -27.72 21.50 -28.85
N PHE A 53 -27.03 20.41 -29.15
CA PHE A 53 -26.77 19.32 -28.21
C PHE A 53 -25.84 19.76 -27.08
N VAL A 54 -24.73 20.47 -27.37
CA VAL A 54 -23.81 20.96 -26.35
C VAL A 54 -24.49 21.96 -25.42
N THR A 55 -25.34 22.82 -25.95
CA THR A 55 -26.12 23.80 -25.18
C THR A 55 -27.20 23.12 -24.31
N ALA A 56 -27.88 22.10 -24.85
CA ALA A 56 -28.83 21.29 -24.09
C ALA A 56 -28.14 20.55 -22.94
N LEU A 57 -26.96 20.01 -23.18
CA LEU A 57 -26.15 19.32 -22.16
C LEU A 57 -25.78 20.26 -21.01
N ALA A 58 -25.39 21.50 -21.31
CA ALA A 58 -25.05 22.52 -20.31
C ALA A 58 -26.25 22.86 -19.41
N ASN A 59 -27.47 22.80 -19.96
CA ASN A 59 -28.71 23.10 -19.24
C ASN A 59 -29.32 21.88 -18.51
N THR A 60 -28.81 20.66 -18.77
CA THR A 60 -29.37 19.40 -18.22
C THR A 60 -28.90 19.12 -16.78
N VAL A 61 -27.94 19.88 -16.23
CA VAL A 61 -27.47 19.73 -14.84
C VAL A 61 -28.34 20.59 -13.90
N PRO A 62 -29.35 19.99 -13.24
CA PRO A 62 -30.43 20.81 -12.62
C PRO A 62 -30.03 21.43 -11.28
N THR A 63 -29.08 20.93 -10.53
CA THR A 63 -28.75 21.46 -9.20
C THR A 63 -27.31 21.12 -8.74
N ALA A 64 -26.72 22.08 -8.01
CA ALA A 64 -25.46 21.87 -7.29
C ALA A 64 -25.54 20.79 -6.16
N ALA A 65 -26.74 20.35 -5.80
CA ALA A 65 -26.98 19.38 -4.76
C ALA A 65 -26.30 18.01 -5.04
N ASN A 66 -26.11 17.66 -6.32
CA ASN A 66 -25.55 16.37 -6.74
C ASN A 66 -24.09 16.45 -7.23
N VAL A 67 -23.35 17.53 -6.93
CA VAL A 67 -21.96 17.73 -7.39
C VAL A 67 -21.07 16.56 -7.01
N VAL A 68 -21.21 16.03 -5.80
CA VAL A 68 -20.43 14.87 -5.32
C VAL A 68 -20.70 13.62 -6.18
N PHE A 69 -21.94 13.40 -6.57
CA PHE A 69 -22.34 12.28 -7.43
C PHE A 69 -21.73 12.40 -8.83
N TYR A 70 -21.85 13.60 -9.45
CA TYR A 70 -21.25 13.86 -10.76
C TYR A 70 -19.72 13.79 -10.72
N ALA A 71 -19.09 14.32 -9.67
CA ALA A 71 -17.65 14.22 -9.45
C ALA A 71 -17.19 12.75 -9.36
N LYS A 72 -17.96 11.87 -8.72
CA LYS A 72 -17.69 10.44 -8.63
C LYS A 72 -17.74 9.77 -10.01
N ILE A 73 -18.73 10.09 -10.83
CA ILE A 73 -18.85 9.58 -12.21
C ILE A 73 -17.66 10.05 -13.05
N VAL A 74 -17.29 11.32 -12.99
CA VAL A 74 -16.15 11.87 -13.73
C VAL A 74 -14.85 11.20 -13.29
N LYS A 75 -14.64 11.00 -11.98
CA LYS A 75 -13.48 10.32 -11.41
C LYS A 75 -13.40 8.86 -11.91
N GLU A 76 -14.53 8.17 -11.94
CA GLU A 76 -14.60 6.79 -12.43
C GLU A 76 -14.25 6.70 -13.93
N LYS A 77 -14.85 7.56 -14.75
CA LYS A 77 -14.55 7.62 -16.19
C LYS A 77 -13.12 8.05 -16.49
N ALA A 78 -12.57 8.97 -15.69
CA ALA A 78 -11.16 9.37 -15.79
C ALA A 78 -10.22 8.20 -15.47
N LEU A 79 -10.54 7.43 -14.41
CA LEU A 79 -9.78 6.23 -14.04
C LEU A 79 -9.79 5.19 -15.16
N MET A 80 -10.96 4.94 -15.77
CA MET A 80 -11.09 4.00 -16.89
C MET A 80 -10.27 4.45 -18.09
N ARG A 81 -10.29 5.74 -18.44
CA ARG A 81 -9.45 6.27 -19.53
C ARG A 81 -7.96 6.13 -19.23
N HIS A 82 -7.56 6.40 -17.97
CA HIS A 82 -6.16 6.24 -17.56
C HIS A 82 -5.72 4.78 -17.65
N LEU A 83 -6.57 3.84 -17.23
CA LEU A 83 -6.32 2.40 -17.35
C LEU A 83 -6.17 1.97 -18.81
N ILE A 84 -7.07 2.42 -19.71
CA ILE A 84 -7.01 2.11 -21.14
C ILE A 84 -5.71 2.64 -21.75
N ASN A 85 -5.34 3.90 -21.47
CA ASN A 85 -4.13 4.50 -21.99
C ASN A 85 -2.86 3.75 -21.51
N THR A 86 -2.84 3.37 -20.24
CA THR A 86 -1.74 2.59 -19.66
C THR A 86 -1.66 1.20 -20.29
N ALA A 87 -2.78 0.51 -20.45
CA ALA A 87 -2.81 -0.80 -21.12
C ALA A 87 -2.32 -0.71 -22.57
N THR A 88 -2.70 0.35 -23.30
CA THR A 88 -2.23 0.60 -24.66
C THR A 88 -0.72 0.86 -24.70
N ALA A 89 -0.19 1.62 -23.73
CA ALA A 89 1.25 1.88 -23.63
C ALA A 89 2.03 0.59 -23.30
N ILE A 90 1.51 -0.28 -22.41
CA ILE A 90 2.11 -1.58 -22.11
C ILE A 90 2.11 -2.48 -23.36
N ALA A 91 1.00 -2.51 -24.11
CA ALA A 91 0.94 -3.26 -25.36
C ALA A 91 1.94 -2.75 -26.39
N ALA A 92 2.09 -1.43 -26.54
CA ALA A 92 3.07 -0.82 -27.44
C ALA A 92 4.50 -1.24 -27.09
N MET A 93 4.89 -1.19 -25.80
CA MET A 93 6.23 -1.64 -25.36
C MET A 93 6.48 -3.11 -25.70
N GLY A 94 5.45 -3.97 -25.59
CA GLY A 94 5.56 -5.38 -25.97
C GLY A 94 5.76 -5.58 -27.49
N TYR A 95 5.13 -4.76 -28.33
CA TYR A 95 5.30 -4.82 -29.77
C TYR A 95 6.63 -4.21 -30.26
N GLU A 96 7.13 -3.18 -29.59
CA GLU A 96 8.41 -2.54 -29.95
C GLU A 96 9.61 -3.46 -29.68
N GLY A 97 9.53 -4.34 -28.65
CA GLY A 97 10.55 -5.34 -28.36
C GLY A 97 11.95 -4.77 -28.12
N ALA A 98 12.04 -3.50 -27.69
CA ALA A 98 13.31 -2.82 -27.49
C ALA A 98 14.03 -3.25 -26.20
N ASP A 99 13.29 -3.70 -25.21
CA ASP A 99 13.78 -4.15 -23.91
C ASP A 99 13.58 -5.67 -23.77
N ASP A 100 14.25 -6.29 -22.80
CA ASP A 100 14.03 -7.68 -22.42
C ASP A 100 12.67 -7.85 -21.70
N ALA A 101 12.15 -9.08 -21.70
CA ALA A 101 10.81 -9.39 -21.16
C ALA A 101 10.67 -8.99 -19.69
N ASP A 102 11.70 -9.21 -18.87
CA ASP A 102 11.67 -8.89 -17.45
C ASP A 102 11.60 -7.36 -17.20
N SER A 103 12.37 -6.58 -17.99
CA SER A 103 12.32 -5.13 -17.92
C SER A 103 10.95 -4.56 -18.35
N ILE A 104 10.32 -5.14 -19.38
CA ILE A 104 8.96 -4.75 -19.81
C ILE A 104 7.95 -5.09 -18.71
N MET A 105 8.04 -6.25 -18.07
CA MET A 105 7.18 -6.66 -16.97
C MET A 105 7.29 -5.71 -15.77
N ASP A 106 8.50 -5.34 -15.36
CA ASP A 106 8.74 -4.38 -14.28
C ASP A 106 8.12 -3.00 -14.57
N LYS A 107 8.30 -2.50 -15.80
CA LYS A 107 7.72 -1.25 -16.25
C LYS A 107 6.18 -1.31 -16.23
N ALA A 108 5.60 -2.38 -16.74
CA ALA A 108 4.17 -2.59 -16.78
C ALA A 108 3.57 -2.65 -15.35
N GLU A 109 4.20 -3.39 -14.43
CA GLU A 109 3.78 -3.46 -13.04
C GLU A 109 3.82 -2.08 -12.38
N LYS A 110 4.88 -1.31 -12.58
CA LYS A 110 4.99 0.06 -12.07
C LYS A 110 3.86 0.95 -12.55
N MET A 111 3.56 0.94 -13.85
CA MET A 111 2.49 1.75 -14.44
C MET A 111 1.10 1.38 -13.88
N ILE A 112 0.82 0.10 -13.69
CA ILE A 112 -0.43 -0.39 -13.08
C ILE A 112 -0.51 0.02 -11.61
N LEU A 113 0.60 -0.07 -10.86
CA LEU A 113 0.66 0.32 -9.46
C LEU A 113 0.44 1.83 -9.26
N GLU A 114 0.91 2.68 -10.15
CA GLU A 114 0.64 4.12 -10.12
C GLU A 114 -0.86 4.42 -10.20
N ILE A 115 -1.60 3.69 -11.04
CA ILE A 115 -3.07 3.81 -11.11
C ILE A 115 -3.71 3.35 -9.80
N ALA A 116 -3.25 2.24 -9.23
CA ALA A 116 -3.80 1.68 -8.00
C ALA A 116 -3.52 2.56 -6.76
N SER A 117 -2.35 3.19 -6.69
CA SER A 117 -1.97 4.08 -5.60
C SER A 117 -2.75 5.39 -5.61
N ASN A 118 -3.02 5.96 -6.78
CA ASN A 118 -3.88 7.14 -6.93
C ASN A 118 -5.34 6.92 -6.49
N ARG A 119 -5.77 5.68 -6.34
CA ARG A 119 -7.09 5.33 -5.77
C ARG A 119 -7.18 5.59 -4.25
N LYS A 120 -6.04 5.53 -3.55
CA LYS A 120 -5.96 5.62 -2.08
C LYS A 120 -5.54 7.00 -1.56
N THR A 121 -5.54 8.05 -2.38
CA THR A 121 -5.43 9.41 -1.85
C THR A 121 -6.67 9.67 -1.00
N GLY A 122 -6.55 9.40 0.30
CA GLY A 122 -7.59 9.64 1.28
C GLY A 122 -8.00 11.11 1.27
N ASP A 123 -9.29 11.37 1.38
CA ASP A 123 -9.80 12.71 1.63
C ASP A 123 -9.24 13.23 2.96
N PHE A 124 -9.10 14.56 3.08
CA PHE A 124 -8.73 15.18 4.35
C PHE A 124 -9.76 14.79 5.42
N THR A 125 -9.29 14.14 6.47
CA THR A 125 -10.13 13.78 7.61
C THR A 125 -10.25 15.00 8.52
N PRO A 126 -11.47 15.44 8.88
CA PRO A 126 -11.67 16.54 9.80
C PRO A 126 -10.99 16.25 11.15
N ILE A 127 -10.30 17.27 11.71
CA ILE A 127 -9.53 17.11 12.95
C ILE A 127 -10.38 16.63 14.13
N ASN A 128 -11.66 17.00 14.19
CA ASN A 128 -12.59 16.54 15.23
C ASN A 128 -12.73 15.02 15.26
N GLN A 129 -12.78 14.37 14.07
CA GLN A 129 -12.87 12.94 13.97
C GLN A 129 -11.56 12.26 14.41
N ILE A 130 -10.42 12.82 13.98
CA ILE A 130 -9.09 12.34 14.41
C ILE A 130 -8.93 12.42 15.92
N VAL A 131 -9.41 13.50 16.55
CA VAL A 131 -9.38 13.68 18.01
C VAL A 131 -10.19 12.58 18.71
N ILE A 132 -11.43 12.34 18.27
CA ILE A 132 -12.29 11.31 18.87
C ILE A 132 -11.63 9.93 18.78
N ASP A 133 -11.15 9.55 17.58
CA ASP A 133 -10.49 8.26 17.34
C ASP A 133 -9.21 8.11 18.16
N THR A 134 -8.48 9.23 18.37
CA THR A 134 -7.25 9.25 19.16
C THR A 134 -7.55 9.09 20.64
N PHE A 135 -8.57 9.78 21.17
CA PHE A 135 -8.97 9.64 22.56
C PHE A 135 -9.45 8.23 22.87
N SER A 136 -10.24 7.61 22.00
CA SER A 136 -10.65 6.20 22.18
C SER A 136 -9.45 5.24 22.23
N LYS A 137 -8.41 5.50 21.43
CA LYS A 137 -7.16 4.70 21.53
C LYS A 137 -6.44 4.92 22.86
N ILE A 138 -6.37 6.16 23.36
CA ILE A 138 -5.75 6.50 24.64
C ILE A 138 -6.51 5.85 25.80
N GLU A 139 -7.84 5.85 25.77
CA GLU A 139 -8.68 5.17 26.78
C GLU A 139 -8.40 3.67 26.83
N ASN A 140 -8.37 3.01 25.67
CA ASN A 140 -8.03 1.57 25.60
C ASN A 140 -6.63 1.27 26.16
N LEU A 141 -5.65 2.17 25.90
CA LEU A 141 -4.29 2.05 26.45
C LEU A 141 -4.26 2.26 27.98
N TYR A 142 -5.05 3.19 28.49
CA TYR A 142 -5.16 3.45 29.91
C TYR A 142 -5.79 2.26 30.65
N GLU A 143 -6.82 1.64 30.08
CA GLU A 143 -7.47 0.45 30.63
C GLU A 143 -6.55 -0.78 30.62
N SER A 144 -5.69 -0.92 29.60
CA SER A 144 -4.71 -2.02 29.49
C SER A 144 -3.51 -1.92 30.44
N LYS A 145 -3.48 -0.88 31.31
CA LYS A 145 -2.46 -0.66 32.35
C LYS A 145 -1.01 -0.83 31.90
N GLY A 146 -0.64 -0.23 30.78
CA GLY A 146 0.75 -0.20 30.30
C GLY A 146 1.17 -1.48 29.56
N GLY A 147 0.24 -2.19 28.94
CA GLY A 147 0.53 -3.23 27.97
C GLY A 147 1.31 -2.70 26.75
N LEU A 148 1.96 -3.59 26.01
CA LEU A 148 2.61 -3.24 24.75
C LEU A 148 1.56 -2.73 23.77
N THR A 149 1.82 -1.55 23.16
CA THR A 149 0.96 -0.98 22.14
C THR A 149 1.22 -1.58 20.76
N GLY A 150 2.44 -2.02 20.56
CA GLY A 150 2.91 -2.68 19.34
C GLY A 150 3.12 -4.18 19.53
N LEU A 151 3.69 -4.80 18.51
CA LEU A 151 4.01 -6.22 18.46
C LEU A 151 5.28 -6.48 19.30
N SER A 152 5.23 -7.46 20.21
CA SER A 152 6.39 -7.82 21.05
C SER A 152 7.55 -8.34 20.20
N THR A 153 8.75 -7.88 20.52
CA THR A 153 10.00 -8.39 19.91
C THR A 153 10.53 -9.63 20.61
N GLY A 154 10.05 -9.94 21.82
CA GLY A 154 10.59 -10.96 22.69
C GLY A 154 11.77 -10.49 23.56
N PHE A 155 12.28 -9.30 23.32
CA PHE A 155 13.34 -8.66 24.12
C PHE A 155 12.71 -7.65 25.07
N LYS A 156 12.55 -8.05 26.35
CA LYS A 156 11.79 -7.26 27.35
C LYS A 156 12.24 -5.81 27.50
N ASP A 157 13.54 -5.57 27.45
CA ASP A 157 14.06 -4.22 27.64
C ASP A 157 13.89 -3.37 26.39
N LEU A 158 13.98 -3.98 25.20
CA LEU A 158 13.66 -3.32 23.94
C LEU A 158 12.15 -2.98 23.89
N ASP A 159 11.31 -3.94 24.24
CA ASP A 159 9.86 -3.75 24.26
C ASP A 159 9.44 -2.64 25.24
N LYS A 160 10.11 -2.50 26.39
CA LYS A 160 9.89 -1.38 27.32
C LYS A 160 10.25 -0.02 26.71
N LEU A 161 11.32 0.03 25.91
CA LEU A 161 11.80 1.28 25.31
C LEU A 161 10.96 1.71 24.11
N THR A 162 10.50 0.74 23.30
CA THR A 162 9.80 0.99 22.03
C THR A 162 8.28 0.85 22.14
N ALA A 163 7.78 0.30 23.26
CA ALA A 163 6.41 -0.16 23.41
C ALA A 163 6.01 -1.24 22.37
N GLY A 164 7.01 -2.00 21.86
CA GLY A 164 6.86 -2.98 20.78
C GLY A 164 7.00 -2.37 19.38
N LEU A 165 6.93 -3.23 18.35
CA LEU A 165 6.98 -2.82 16.95
C LEU A 165 5.63 -2.23 16.54
N GLN A 166 5.61 -0.95 16.14
CA GLN A 166 4.37 -0.26 15.79
C GLN A 166 3.95 -0.54 14.32
N PRO A 167 2.65 -0.54 14.02
CA PRO A 167 2.16 -0.66 12.65
C PRO A 167 2.69 0.46 11.75
N SER A 168 3.10 0.11 10.53
CA SER A 168 3.62 1.03 9.50
C SER A 168 5.01 1.61 9.76
N ASP A 169 5.70 1.21 10.83
CA ASP A 169 7.06 1.64 11.10
C ASP A 169 8.07 0.95 10.18
N LEU A 170 9.08 1.70 9.76
CA LEU A 170 10.29 1.18 9.13
C LEU A 170 11.43 1.19 10.15
N ILE A 171 11.88 0.01 10.58
CA ILE A 171 12.92 -0.14 11.59
C ILE A 171 14.20 -0.59 10.91
N LEU A 172 15.29 0.17 11.07
CA LEU A 172 16.59 -0.14 10.53
C LEU A 172 17.51 -0.69 11.62
N VAL A 173 18.01 -1.91 11.41
CA VAL A 173 19.00 -2.55 12.29
C VAL A 173 20.34 -2.60 11.57
N ALA A 174 21.31 -1.84 12.03
CA ALA A 174 22.65 -1.80 11.48
C ALA A 174 23.68 -2.37 12.48
N ALA A 175 24.62 -3.17 11.98
CA ALA A 175 25.71 -3.71 12.76
C ALA A 175 26.89 -4.04 11.83
N ARG A 176 28.10 -4.07 12.40
CA ARG A 176 29.29 -4.56 11.68
C ARG A 176 29.11 -6.04 11.30
N PRO A 177 29.78 -6.52 10.27
CA PRO A 177 29.77 -7.95 9.93
C PRO A 177 30.03 -8.83 11.16
N SER A 178 29.38 -9.98 11.22
CA SER A 178 29.48 -10.97 12.30
C SER A 178 29.03 -10.54 13.71
N MET A 179 28.42 -9.37 13.87
CA MET A 179 27.89 -8.90 15.16
C MET A 179 26.49 -9.42 15.53
N GLY A 180 25.98 -10.38 14.78
CA GLY A 180 24.70 -11.02 15.10
C GLY A 180 23.45 -10.35 14.56
N LYS A 181 23.54 -9.42 13.61
CA LYS A 181 22.38 -8.75 12.99
C LYS A 181 21.27 -9.73 12.56
N THR A 182 21.64 -10.75 11.78
CA THR A 182 20.69 -11.76 11.29
C THR A 182 20.13 -12.62 12.43
N ALA A 183 20.96 -12.99 13.42
CA ALA A 183 20.50 -13.74 14.58
C ALA A 183 19.45 -12.94 15.40
N PHE A 184 19.69 -11.65 15.58
CA PHE A 184 18.75 -10.76 16.27
C PHE A 184 17.40 -10.68 15.55
N THR A 185 17.42 -10.45 14.24
CA THR A 185 16.17 -10.36 13.44
C THR A 185 15.45 -11.71 13.34
N LEU A 186 16.18 -12.84 13.26
CA LEU A 186 15.59 -14.18 13.31
C LEU A 186 14.92 -14.48 14.64
N ASN A 187 15.50 -14.06 15.76
CA ASN A 187 14.90 -14.26 17.07
C ASN A 187 13.59 -13.46 17.20
N ILE A 188 13.55 -12.24 16.71
CA ILE A 188 12.30 -11.45 16.65
C ILE A 188 11.27 -12.17 15.78
N ALA A 189 11.64 -12.58 14.55
CA ALA A 189 10.76 -13.28 13.64
C ALA A 189 10.21 -14.58 14.25
N SER A 190 11.04 -15.37 14.91
CA SER A 190 10.64 -16.58 15.61
C SER A 190 9.69 -16.29 16.77
N HIS A 191 9.99 -15.27 17.58
CA HIS A 191 9.12 -14.87 18.69
C HIS A 191 7.74 -14.45 18.19
N VAL A 192 7.69 -13.60 17.17
CA VAL A 192 6.44 -13.12 16.59
C VAL A 192 5.62 -14.27 16.01
N ALA A 193 6.26 -15.16 15.27
CA ALA A 193 5.56 -16.30 14.66
C ALA A 193 5.09 -17.34 15.67
N LEU A 194 5.93 -17.69 16.66
CA LEU A 194 5.65 -18.77 17.63
C LEU A 194 4.84 -18.33 18.83
N LYS A 195 5.00 -17.10 19.32
CA LYS A 195 4.36 -16.63 20.56
C LYS A 195 3.17 -15.72 20.29
N GLU A 196 3.32 -14.79 19.35
CA GLU A 196 2.26 -13.85 18.97
C GLU A 196 1.32 -14.44 17.91
N ASN A 197 1.72 -15.57 17.28
CA ASN A 197 0.99 -16.23 16.19
C ASN A 197 0.58 -15.26 15.07
N LYS A 198 1.49 -14.34 14.74
CA LYS A 198 1.31 -13.35 13.64
C LYS A 198 2.11 -13.77 12.42
N PRO A 199 1.58 -13.52 11.20
CA PRO A 199 2.30 -13.86 9.98
C PRO A 199 3.56 -13.01 9.85
N VAL A 200 4.68 -13.66 9.53
CA VAL A 200 5.98 -13.05 9.33
C VAL A 200 6.52 -13.45 7.96
N ALA A 201 6.88 -12.45 7.14
CA ALA A 201 7.62 -12.65 5.90
C ALA A 201 9.09 -12.27 6.13
N PHE A 202 10.00 -13.22 5.91
CA PHE A 202 11.44 -13.03 6.05
C PHE A 202 12.11 -13.14 4.69
N PHE A 203 12.67 -12.04 4.20
CA PHE A 203 13.42 -12.01 2.94
C PHE A 203 14.91 -12.01 3.22
N SER A 204 15.64 -12.99 2.67
CA SER A 204 17.08 -13.13 2.85
C SER A 204 17.82 -12.98 1.53
N LEU A 205 18.78 -12.05 1.48
CA LEU A 205 19.64 -11.83 0.32
C LEU A 205 21.02 -12.46 0.48
N GLU A 206 21.35 -12.96 1.68
CA GLU A 206 22.70 -13.40 2.05
C GLU A 206 22.74 -14.88 2.42
N MET A 207 21.68 -15.42 3.01
CA MET A 207 21.62 -16.78 3.53
C MET A 207 20.48 -17.56 2.92
N SER A 208 20.69 -18.86 2.66
CA SER A 208 19.62 -19.73 2.19
C SER A 208 18.58 -20.01 3.28
N LYS A 209 17.37 -20.36 2.87
CA LYS A 209 16.27 -20.71 3.77
C LYS A 209 16.59 -21.90 4.68
N GLU A 210 17.36 -22.87 4.19
CA GLU A 210 17.82 -24.02 4.98
C GLU A 210 18.76 -23.57 6.11
N GLN A 211 19.71 -22.68 5.83
CA GLN A 211 20.63 -22.13 6.83
C GLN A 211 19.90 -21.32 7.89
N LEU A 212 18.90 -20.53 7.48
CA LEU A 212 18.06 -19.77 8.40
C LEU A 212 17.25 -20.70 9.29
N MET A 213 16.62 -21.73 8.69
CA MET A 213 15.83 -22.71 9.44
C MET A 213 16.70 -23.50 10.43
N GLN A 214 17.90 -23.93 10.04
CA GLN A 214 18.83 -24.58 10.96
C GLN A 214 19.15 -23.71 12.18
N ARG A 215 19.40 -22.41 11.97
CA ARG A 215 19.65 -21.47 13.07
C ARG A 215 18.44 -21.32 13.99
N MET A 216 17.23 -21.22 13.44
CA MET A 216 16.01 -21.12 14.22
C MET A 216 15.74 -22.39 15.03
N LEU A 217 15.94 -23.57 14.44
CA LEU A 217 15.80 -24.86 15.14
C LEU A 217 16.80 -24.99 16.30
N CYS A 218 18.06 -24.62 16.07
CA CYS A 218 19.08 -24.62 17.11
C CYS A 218 18.76 -23.64 18.26
N ALA A 219 18.26 -22.44 17.91
CA ALA A 219 17.90 -21.43 18.90
C ALA A 219 16.70 -21.86 19.74
N GLU A 220 15.63 -22.36 19.13
CA GLU A 220 14.41 -22.80 19.83
C GLU A 220 14.64 -24.12 20.61
N GLY A 221 15.44 -25.04 20.05
CA GLY A 221 15.78 -26.31 20.69
C GLY A 221 16.91 -26.20 21.72
N LEU A 222 17.56 -25.04 21.85
CA LEU A 222 18.77 -24.86 22.68
C LEU A 222 19.86 -25.89 22.37
N VAL A 223 20.07 -26.18 21.09
CA VAL A 223 21.12 -27.08 20.57
C VAL A 223 22.24 -26.24 19.96
N GLU A 224 23.48 -26.63 20.26
CA GLU A 224 24.63 -25.91 19.73
C GLU A 224 24.76 -26.09 18.21
N SER A 225 24.79 -24.97 17.49
CA SER A 225 24.81 -24.96 16.02
C SER A 225 26.04 -25.70 15.43
N GLN A 226 27.15 -25.73 16.15
CA GLN A 226 28.35 -26.44 15.71
C GLN A 226 28.12 -27.95 15.74
N ARG A 227 27.48 -28.49 16.76
CA ARG A 227 27.15 -29.93 16.87
C ARG A 227 26.19 -30.33 15.73
N LEU A 228 25.20 -29.52 15.41
CA LEU A 228 24.34 -29.79 14.25
C LEU A 228 25.15 -29.82 12.93
N ARG A 229 26.10 -28.88 12.78
CA ARG A 229 26.88 -28.74 11.55
C ARG A 229 27.83 -29.94 11.30
N VAL A 230 28.41 -30.49 12.36
CA VAL A 230 29.30 -31.65 12.25
C VAL A 230 28.58 -32.99 12.37
N GLY A 231 27.27 -32.97 12.67
CA GLY A 231 26.49 -34.20 12.84
C GLY A 231 26.70 -34.90 14.20
N ASP A 232 27.32 -34.23 15.17
CA ASP A 232 27.59 -34.76 16.53
C ASP A 232 26.41 -34.44 17.45
N LEU A 233 25.27 -35.09 17.20
CA LEU A 233 24.04 -34.92 17.96
C LEU A 233 23.76 -36.17 18.79
N ASP A 234 23.43 -35.97 20.04
CA ASP A 234 22.88 -37.02 20.89
C ASP A 234 21.35 -37.17 20.72
N GLU A 235 20.82 -38.24 21.32
CA GLU A 235 19.38 -38.53 21.21
C GLU A 235 18.51 -37.42 21.84
N GLN A 236 19.00 -36.75 22.88
CA GLN A 236 18.30 -35.63 23.51
C GLN A 236 18.27 -34.41 22.60
N ASP A 237 19.36 -34.12 21.90
CA ASP A 237 19.42 -33.04 20.93
C ASP A 237 18.45 -33.28 19.77
N TRP A 238 18.36 -34.53 19.28
CA TRP A 238 17.39 -34.94 18.27
C TRP A 238 15.93 -34.69 18.73
N GLN A 239 15.59 -35.08 19.95
CA GLN A 239 14.26 -34.86 20.49
C GLN A 239 13.92 -33.36 20.61
N LYS A 240 14.87 -32.53 21.05
CA LYS A 240 14.71 -31.08 21.11
C LYS A 240 14.51 -30.46 19.73
N LEU A 241 15.29 -30.90 18.75
CA LEU A 241 15.15 -30.42 17.36
C LEU A 241 13.79 -30.81 16.76
N ILE A 242 13.30 -32.04 16.98
CA ILE A 242 11.99 -32.50 16.54
C ILE A 242 10.89 -31.66 17.19
N ALA A 243 10.99 -31.40 18.50
CA ALA A 243 10.01 -30.55 19.20
C ALA A 243 10.02 -29.12 18.69
N ALA A 244 11.17 -28.56 18.37
CA ALA A 244 11.30 -27.25 17.74
C ALA A 244 10.68 -27.26 16.32
N ALA A 245 10.96 -28.29 15.53
CA ALA A 245 10.41 -28.44 14.18
C ALA A 245 8.88 -28.53 14.17
N ASP A 246 8.28 -29.25 15.14
CA ASP A 246 6.82 -29.32 15.27
C ASP A 246 6.21 -27.93 15.57
N LYS A 247 6.87 -27.10 16.40
CA LYS A 247 6.42 -25.73 16.67
C LYS A 247 6.49 -24.86 15.39
N PHE A 248 7.61 -24.90 14.66
CA PHE A 248 7.78 -24.10 13.45
C PHE A 248 6.89 -24.56 12.31
N SER A 249 6.56 -25.85 12.21
CA SER A 249 5.67 -26.37 11.17
C SER A 249 4.25 -25.79 11.24
N LYS A 250 3.84 -25.32 12.41
CA LYS A 250 2.51 -24.72 12.68
C LYS A 250 2.57 -23.19 12.70
N ALA A 251 3.75 -22.60 12.67
CA ALA A 251 3.95 -21.16 12.76
C ALA A 251 3.70 -20.46 11.40
N PRO A 252 3.07 -19.30 11.37
CA PRO A 252 2.84 -18.53 10.15
C PRO A 252 4.11 -17.75 9.74
N LEU A 253 5.22 -18.46 9.48
CA LEU A 253 6.51 -17.91 9.09
C LEU A 253 6.81 -18.28 7.64
N TYR A 254 7.08 -17.30 6.80
CA TYR A 254 7.35 -17.44 5.38
C TYR A 254 8.75 -16.91 5.07
N ILE A 255 9.61 -17.73 4.46
CA ILE A 255 10.99 -17.37 4.13
C ILE A 255 11.16 -17.36 2.62
N ASP A 256 11.74 -16.30 2.11
CA ASP A 256 12.13 -16.13 0.71
C ASP A 256 13.62 -15.83 0.64
N ASP A 257 14.38 -16.67 -0.05
CA ASP A 257 15.82 -16.54 -0.22
C ASP A 257 16.22 -16.28 -1.68
N THR A 258 15.30 -15.68 -2.46
CA THR A 258 15.56 -15.30 -3.85
C THR A 258 16.71 -14.29 -3.91
N PRO A 259 17.84 -14.63 -4.55
CA PRO A 259 18.97 -13.72 -4.66
C PRO A 259 18.63 -12.58 -5.61
N GLY A 260 18.95 -11.34 -5.22
CA GLY A 260 18.73 -10.18 -6.07
C GLY A 260 17.28 -9.81 -6.30
N ILE A 261 16.36 -10.23 -5.40
CA ILE A 261 14.93 -9.90 -5.49
C ILE A 261 14.73 -8.39 -5.70
N SER A 262 13.92 -8.02 -6.69
CA SER A 262 13.57 -6.61 -6.93
C SER A 262 12.61 -6.09 -5.87
N ILE A 263 12.60 -4.78 -5.63
CA ILE A 263 11.67 -4.13 -4.69
C ILE A 263 10.22 -4.40 -5.09
N MET A 264 9.94 -4.45 -6.39
CA MET A 264 8.60 -4.71 -6.92
C MET A 264 8.14 -6.14 -6.64
N GLU A 265 9.04 -7.12 -6.84
CA GLU A 265 8.77 -8.53 -6.54
C GLU A 265 8.57 -8.75 -5.03
N LEU A 266 9.42 -8.16 -4.19
CA LEU A 266 9.26 -8.18 -2.74
C LEU A 266 7.88 -7.64 -2.33
N ARG A 267 7.48 -6.50 -2.90
CA ARG A 267 6.17 -5.88 -2.66
C ARG A 267 5.03 -6.78 -3.11
N SER A 268 5.16 -7.41 -4.27
CA SER A 268 4.16 -8.34 -4.82
C SER A 268 3.98 -9.57 -3.91
N LYS A 269 5.10 -10.18 -3.47
CA LYS A 269 5.10 -11.31 -2.53
C LYS A 269 4.50 -10.92 -1.18
N ALA A 270 4.88 -9.79 -0.61
CA ALA A 270 4.35 -9.29 0.65
C ALA A 270 2.83 -9.03 0.60
N ARG A 271 2.32 -8.50 -0.53
CA ARG A 271 0.87 -8.30 -0.73
C ARG A 271 0.07 -9.59 -0.80
N ARG A 272 0.67 -10.69 -1.28
CA ARG A 272 -0.02 -11.99 -1.32
C ARG A 272 -0.15 -12.63 0.05
N LEU A 273 0.67 -12.22 1.01
CA LEU A 273 0.61 -12.68 2.40
C LEU A 273 -0.35 -11.85 3.27
N GLN A 274 -0.79 -10.70 2.80
CA GLN A 274 -1.73 -9.82 3.48
C GLN A 274 -3.20 -10.24 3.21
#